data_1c7095aa82df4573bd8a5dcdd5b39ff4
#
_entry.id   1c7095aa82df4573bd8a5dcdd5b39ff4
#
_cell.length_a   1.000
_cell.length_b   1.000
_cell.length_c   1.000
_cell.angle_alpha   90.00
_cell.angle_beta   90.00
_cell.angle_gamma   90.00
#
_symmetry.space_group_name_H-M   'P 1'
#
loop_
_entity.id
_entity.type
_entity.pdbx_description
1 polymer ?
#
loop_
_entity_poly.entity_id
_entity_poly.type
_entity_poly.pdbx_seq_one_letter_code
_entity_poly.pdbx_strand_id
1 'polypeptide(L)'
;MLKSLISISFLLFLIGSSQSLRAQDQEAKVEISSKPNKVSAGDQRKFDYFFYEGLNLKAAGKFDAAYDAFNHCLAIDSTASAVLYELSSFYAQLNRPEKSLEMLRRAVAYSSDNFTYRLALATMSRNLGMFGEASDEYEKLVKDYPGKPELNYYL
;
A
#
# COMPACT_ATOMS: atom_id res chain seq x y z
N MET A 1 -32.25 43.09 -40.43
CA MET A 1 -31.98 41.64 -40.34
C MET A 1 -30.59 41.36 -39.81
N LEU A 2 -30.24 41.85 -38.61
CA LEU A 2 -28.89 41.63 -38.05
C LEU A 2 -28.89 41.41 -36.52
N LYS A 3 -29.98 40.94 -35.95
CA LYS A 3 -30.14 40.69 -34.50
C LYS A 3 -30.38 39.23 -34.16
N SER A 4 -30.36 38.30 -35.14
CA SER A 4 -30.67 36.91 -34.94
C SER A 4 -29.44 35.96 -34.92
N LEU A 5 -28.23 36.44 -35.20
CA LEU A 5 -27.04 35.61 -35.31
C LEU A 5 -26.13 35.59 -34.08
N ILE A 6 -26.40 36.46 -33.08
CA ILE A 6 -25.56 36.55 -31.86
C ILE A 6 -26.05 35.62 -30.76
N SER A 7 -27.29 35.12 -30.83
CA SER A 7 -27.87 34.29 -29.77
C SER A 7 -27.50 32.81 -29.86
N ILE A 8 -27.04 32.31 -31.00
CA ILE A 8 -26.73 30.89 -31.20
C ILE A 8 -25.27 30.58 -30.83
N SER A 9 -24.37 31.56 -30.94
CA SER A 9 -22.95 31.34 -30.59
C SER A 9 -22.68 31.27 -29.10
N PHE A 10 -23.56 31.85 -28.25
CA PHE A 10 -23.39 31.85 -26.81
C PHE A 10 -23.93 30.60 -26.13
N LEU A 11 -24.80 29.84 -26.79
CA LEU A 11 -25.39 28.60 -26.27
C LEU A 11 -24.47 27.40 -26.46
N LEU A 12 -23.54 27.45 -27.42
CA LEU A 12 -22.59 26.34 -27.69
C LEU A 12 -21.36 26.39 -26.78
N PHE A 13 -21.10 27.49 -26.07
CA PHE A 13 -19.97 27.63 -25.15
C PHE A 13 -20.28 27.11 -23.74
N LEU A 14 -21.52 26.88 -23.37
CA LEU A 14 -21.92 26.37 -22.06
C LEU A 14 -22.02 24.83 -22.00
N ILE A 15 -21.95 24.15 -23.14
CA ILE A 15 -22.02 22.68 -23.19
C ILE A 15 -20.61 22.03 -23.11
N GLY A 16 -19.56 22.84 -23.41
CA GLY A 16 -18.16 22.35 -23.37
C GLY A 16 -17.51 22.27 -22.00
N SER A 17 -18.08 22.92 -20.98
CA SER A 17 -17.45 23.01 -19.65
C SER A 17 -17.91 21.95 -18.65
N SER A 18 -18.92 21.15 -18.98
CA SER A 18 -19.40 20.08 -18.10
C SER A 18 -18.79 18.69 -18.37
N GLN A 19 -17.97 18.54 -19.42
CA GLN A 19 -17.30 17.28 -19.72
C GLN A 19 -15.86 17.20 -19.20
N SER A 20 -15.24 18.31 -18.82
CA SER A 20 -13.87 18.30 -18.28
C SER A 20 -13.76 18.03 -16.77
N LEU A 21 -14.88 18.04 -16.05
CA LEU A 21 -14.92 17.75 -14.60
C LEU A 21 -15.19 16.27 -14.26
N ARG A 22 -15.47 15.46 -15.28
CA ARG A 22 -15.77 14.02 -15.09
C ARG A 22 -14.57 13.10 -15.32
N ALA A 23 -13.41 13.66 -15.67
CA ALA A 23 -12.21 12.88 -16.02
C ALA A 23 -11.15 12.83 -14.90
N GLN A 24 -11.43 13.37 -13.71
CA GLN A 24 -10.45 13.40 -12.61
C GLN A 24 -10.77 12.48 -11.43
N ASP A 25 -11.94 11.79 -11.43
CA ASP A 25 -12.27 10.80 -10.40
C ASP A 25 -12.14 9.34 -10.90
N GLN A 26 -11.24 9.08 -11.85
CA GLN A 26 -10.69 7.74 -11.99
C GLN A 26 -9.58 7.60 -10.95
N GLU A 27 -9.98 7.34 -9.72
CA GLU A 27 -9.12 6.64 -8.78
C GLU A 27 -8.53 5.45 -9.54
N ALA A 28 -7.22 5.46 -9.71
CA ALA A 28 -6.49 4.34 -10.27
C ALA A 28 -6.74 3.15 -9.34
N LYS A 29 -7.77 2.38 -9.64
CA LYS A 29 -8.02 1.09 -9.03
C LYS A 29 -6.84 0.23 -9.44
N VAL A 30 -5.83 0.18 -8.59
CA VAL A 30 -4.71 -0.74 -8.74
C VAL A 30 -5.34 -2.14 -8.71
N GLU A 31 -5.58 -2.72 -9.87
CA GLU A 31 -5.91 -4.13 -9.96
C GLU A 31 -4.69 -4.91 -9.49
N ILE A 32 -4.70 -5.25 -8.21
CA ILE A 32 -3.74 -6.18 -7.63
C ILE A 32 -4.05 -7.54 -8.28
N SER A 33 -3.32 -7.85 -9.35
CA SER A 33 -3.37 -9.17 -9.97
C SER A 33 -2.89 -10.18 -8.94
N SER A 34 -3.82 -10.91 -8.35
CA SER A 34 -3.57 -11.87 -7.26
C SER A 34 -2.94 -13.19 -7.72
N LYS A 35 -2.31 -13.22 -8.90
CA LYS A 35 -1.56 -14.41 -9.33
C LYS A 35 -0.12 -14.29 -8.83
N PRO A 36 0.34 -15.19 -7.94
CA PRO A 36 1.75 -15.24 -7.57
C PRO A 36 2.56 -15.48 -8.85
N ASN A 37 3.45 -14.54 -9.15
CA ASN A 37 4.39 -14.69 -10.24
C ASN A 37 5.25 -15.93 -9.92
N LYS A 38 5.24 -16.94 -10.78
CA LYS A 38 6.00 -18.18 -10.56
C LYS A 38 7.48 -17.84 -10.75
N VAL A 39 8.13 -17.47 -9.66
CA VAL A 39 9.56 -17.13 -9.63
C VAL A 39 10.37 -18.35 -10.08
N SER A 40 11.36 -18.17 -10.97
CA SER A 40 12.23 -19.28 -11.40
C SER A 40 13.07 -19.78 -10.20
N ALA A 41 13.51 -21.05 -10.24
CA ALA A 41 14.37 -21.58 -9.18
C ALA A 41 15.71 -20.81 -9.04
N GLY A 42 16.18 -20.17 -10.12
CA GLY A 42 17.36 -19.30 -10.11
C GLY A 42 17.09 -17.98 -9.40
N ASP A 43 15.95 -17.39 -9.68
CA ASP A 43 15.55 -16.13 -9.08
C ASP A 43 15.12 -16.32 -7.63
N GLN A 44 14.54 -17.48 -7.27
CA GLN A 44 14.25 -17.80 -5.87
C GLN A 44 15.52 -17.81 -5.02
N ARG A 45 16.64 -18.43 -5.51
CA ARG A 45 17.91 -18.39 -4.79
C ARG A 45 18.48 -16.99 -4.62
N LYS A 46 18.31 -16.12 -5.64
CA LYS A 46 18.71 -14.70 -5.53
C LYS A 46 17.86 -13.96 -4.53
N PHE A 47 16.53 -14.19 -4.57
CA PHE A 47 15.60 -13.64 -3.60
C PHE A 47 15.99 -14.01 -2.18
N ASP A 48 16.19 -15.31 -1.91
CA ASP A 48 16.57 -15.81 -0.59
C ASP A 48 17.89 -15.18 -0.11
N TYR A 49 18.88 -15.08 -1.00
CA TYR A 49 20.15 -14.41 -0.70
C TYR A 49 19.95 -12.96 -0.28
N PHE A 50 19.26 -12.15 -1.09
CA PHE A 50 19.03 -10.74 -0.77
C PHE A 50 18.14 -10.55 0.45
N PHE A 51 17.17 -11.42 0.66
CA PHE A 51 16.28 -11.33 1.82
C PHE A 51 17.06 -11.55 3.13
N TYR A 52 17.83 -12.64 3.23
CA TYR A 52 18.63 -12.90 4.42
C TYR A 52 19.76 -11.89 4.60
N GLU A 53 20.39 -11.44 3.52
CA GLU A 53 21.39 -10.38 3.58
C GLU A 53 20.76 -9.07 4.10
N GLY A 54 19.58 -8.71 3.63
CA GLY A 54 18.84 -7.54 4.10
C GLY A 54 18.54 -7.62 5.60
N LEU A 55 18.09 -8.77 6.10
CA LEU A 55 17.86 -8.99 7.54
C LEU A 55 19.15 -8.85 8.36
N ASN A 56 20.25 -9.42 7.88
CA ASN A 56 21.55 -9.34 8.54
C ASN A 56 22.09 -7.91 8.57
N LEU A 57 21.99 -7.18 7.46
CA LEU A 57 22.40 -5.78 7.35
C LEU A 57 21.56 -4.88 8.28
N LYS A 58 20.24 -5.12 8.33
CA LYS A 58 19.34 -4.41 9.25
C LYS A 58 19.76 -4.67 10.71
N ALA A 59 20.01 -5.92 11.09
CA ALA A 59 20.46 -6.29 12.42
C ALA A 59 21.83 -5.66 12.78
N ALA A 60 22.71 -5.46 11.78
CA ALA A 60 24.00 -4.80 11.92
C ALA A 60 23.90 -3.26 11.90
N GLY A 61 22.71 -2.67 11.79
CA GLY A 61 22.50 -1.22 11.71
C GLY A 61 22.87 -0.58 10.37
N LYS A 62 23.16 -1.39 9.35
CA LYS A 62 23.52 -0.93 7.99
C LYS A 62 22.26 -0.72 7.16
N PHE A 63 21.45 0.28 7.53
CA PHE A 63 20.09 0.45 7.04
C PHE A 63 20.01 0.74 5.54
N ASP A 64 20.91 1.55 4.98
CA ASP A 64 20.89 1.84 3.53
C ASP A 64 21.12 0.57 2.71
N ALA A 65 22.12 -0.23 3.08
CA ALA A 65 22.41 -1.50 2.40
C ALA A 65 21.29 -2.53 2.57
N ALA A 66 20.64 -2.57 3.75
CA ALA A 66 19.47 -3.43 3.98
C ALA A 66 18.29 -3.01 3.10
N TYR A 67 18.04 -1.70 2.97
CA TYR A 67 17.02 -1.15 2.09
C TYR A 67 17.25 -1.56 0.63
N ASP A 68 18.49 -1.45 0.13
CA ASP A 68 18.85 -1.86 -1.21
C ASP A 68 18.64 -3.37 -1.42
N ALA A 69 19.05 -4.20 -0.47
CA ALA A 69 18.83 -5.65 -0.52
C ALA A 69 17.34 -6.02 -0.61
N PHE A 70 16.48 -5.37 0.20
CA PHE A 70 15.03 -5.58 0.13
C PHE A 70 14.43 -5.09 -1.19
N ASN A 71 14.92 -4.00 -1.78
CA ASN A 71 14.48 -3.58 -3.11
C ASN A 71 14.89 -4.57 -4.20
N HIS A 72 16.05 -5.22 -4.09
CA HIS A 72 16.41 -6.33 -4.99
C HIS A 72 15.42 -7.50 -4.87
N CYS A 73 14.94 -7.82 -3.65
CA CYS A 73 13.89 -8.81 -3.48
C CYS A 73 12.60 -8.42 -4.21
N LEU A 74 12.13 -7.16 -4.08
CA LEU A 74 10.91 -6.70 -4.77
C LEU A 74 11.06 -6.63 -6.29
N ALA A 75 12.27 -6.47 -6.81
CA ALA A 75 12.53 -6.57 -8.24
C ALA A 75 12.36 -8.00 -8.76
N ILE A 76 12.57 -9.01 -7.92
CA ILE A 76 12.38 -10.43 -8.24
C ILE A 76 10.92 -10.83 -8.02
N ASP A 77 10.37 -10.50 -6.85
CA ASP A 77 8.97 -10.76 -6.48
C ASP A 77 8.34 -9.52 -5.84
N SER A 78 7.60 -8.77 -6.63
CA SER A 78 6.92 -7.55 -6.20
C SER A 78 5.76 -7.80 -5.21
N THR A 79 5.38 -9.07 -5.01
CA THR A 79 4.30 -9.50 -4.12
C THR A 79 4.79 -10.04 -2.77
N ALA A 80 6.11 -10.06 -2.56
CA ALA A 80 6.74 -10.58 -1.36
C ALA A 80 6.34 -9.79 -0.09
N SER A 81 5.27 -10.23 0.56
CA SER A 81 4.66 -9.54 1.71
C SER A 81 5.63 -9.32 2.87
N ALA A 82 6.54 -10.27 3.12
CA ALA A 82 7.57 -10.13 4.15
C ALA A 82 8.51 -8.95 3.84
N VAL A 83 8.92 -8.79 2.59
CA VAL A 83 9.78 -7.68 2.16
C VAL A 83 9.05 -6.35 2.23
N LEU A 84 7.78 -6.31 1.80
CA LEU A 84 6.93 -5.13 1.91
C LEU A 84 6.78 -4.67 3.37
N TYR A 85 6.60 -5.62 4.29
CA TYR A 85 6.55 -5.33 5.72
C TYR A 85 7.88 -4.78 6.24
N GLU A 86 9.01 -5.36 5.86
CA GLU A 86 10.33 -4.84 6.23
C GLU A 86 10.54 -3.40 5.72
N LEU A 87 10.23 -3.14 4.46
CA LEU A 87 10.33 -1.80 3.86
C LEU A 87 9.38 -0.79 4.51
N SER A 88 8.22 -1.22 4.99
CA SER A 88 7.33 -0.31 5.74
C SER A 88 8.01 0.26 6.98
N SER A 89 8.79 -0.56 7.68
CA SER A 89 9.56 -0.14 8.85
C SER A 89 10.63 0.92 8.48
N PHE A 90 11.30 0.77 7.34
CA PHE A 90 12.26 1.77 6.85
C PHE A 90 11.58 3.09 6.53
N TYR A 91 10.44 3.06 5.85
CA TYR A 91 9.71 4.29 5.54
C TYR A 91 9.18 5.00 6.79
N ALA A 92 8.75 4.25 7.81
CA ALA A 92 8.38 4.83 9.10
C ALA A 92 9.57 5.53 9.78
N GLN A 93 10.74 4.91 9.78
CA GLN A 93 11.97 5.49 10.36
C GLN A 93 12.45 6.73 9.58
N LEU A 94 12.23 6.77 8.27
CA LEU A 94 12.54 7.92 7.41
C LEU A 94 11.49 9.04 7.52
N ASN A 95 10.56 8.95 8.47
CA ASN A 95 9.44 9.88 8.63
C ASN A 95 8.61 10.05 7.35
N ARG A 96 8.32 8.94 6.68
CA ARG A 96 7.49 8.83 5.48
C ARG A 96 6.31 7.89 5.74
N PRO A 97 5.40 8.25 6.66
CA PRO A 97 4.38 7.34 7.15
C PRO A 97 3.36 6.93 6.08
N GLU A 98 3.07 7.79 5.09
CA GLU A 98 2.17 7.44 3.98
C GLU A 98 2.75 6.31 3.11
N LYS A 99 4.06 6.34 2.85
CA LYS A 99 4.75 5.25 2.14
C LYS A 99 4.80 3.97 2.97
N SER A 100 5.02 4.11 4.27
CA SER A 100 4.94 2.98 5.20
C SER A 100 3.56 2.32 5.14
N LEU A 101 2.49 3.12 5.20
CA LEU A 101 1.11 2.66 5.09
C LEU A 101 0.84 1.95 3.75
N GLU A 102 1.32 2.51 2.64
CA GLU A 102 1.21 1.88 1.31
C GLU A 102 1.84 0.48 1.29
N MET A 103 3.06 0.34 1.83
CA MET A 103 3.74 -0.96 1.90
C MET A 103 2.97 -1.95 2.79
N LEU A 104 2.43 -1.50 3.92
CA LEU A 104 1.61 -2.34 4.80
C LEU A 104 0.30 -2.80 4.14
N ARG A 105 -0.39 -1.91 3.43
CA ARG A 105 -1.59 -2.30 2.65
C ARG A 105 -1.28 -3.38 1.62
N ARG A 106 -0.17 -3.23 0.90
CA ARG A 106 0.28 -4.25 -0.05
C ARG A 106 0.65 -5.56 0.65
N ALA A 107 1.37 -5.51 1.77
CA ALA A 107 1.73 -6.70 2.55
C ALA A 107 0.48 -7.48 2.99
N VAL A 108 -0.54 -6.78 3.51
CA VAL A 108 -1.83 -7.37 3.91
C VAL A 108 -2.61 -7.89 2.70
N ALA A 109 -2.58 -7.19 1.57
CA ALA A 109 -3.27 -7.65 0.35
C ALA A 109 -2.73 -8.97 -0.18
N TYR A 110 -1.42 -9.22 -0.04
CA TYR A 110 -0.78 -10.48 -0.46
C TYR A 110 -0.74 -11.57 0.65
N SER A 111 -0.93 -11.19 1.91
CA SER A 111 -0.95 -12.11 3.06
C SER A 111 -1.99 -11.64 4.08
N SER A 112 -3.27 -11.77 3.69
CA SER A 112 -4.42 -11.25 4.44
C SER A 112 -4.67 -11.93 5.78
N ASP A 113 -4.10 -13.10 6.01
CA ASP A 113 -4.17 -13.89 7.23
C ASP A 113 -3.01 -13.63 8.19
N ASN A 114 -2.02 -12.79 7.80
CA ASN A 114 -0.88 -12.52 8.66
C ASN A 114 -1.22 -11.50 9.74
N PHE A 115 -1.31 -11.97 10.97
CA PHE A 115 -1.63 -11.16 12.15
C PHE A 115 -0.71 -9.93 12.30
N THR A 116 0.61 -10.12 12.15
CA THR A 116 1.60 -9.06 12.36
C THR A 116 1.44 -7.94 11.33
N TYR A 117 1.20 -8.26 10.07
CA TYR A 117 1.03 -7.26 9.01
C TYR A 117 -0.27 -6.48 9.20
N ARG A 118 -1.35 -7.16 9.55
CA ARG A 118 -2.65 -6.55 9.83
C ARG A 118 -2.60 -5.63 11.04
N LEU A 119 -1.97 -6.08 12.13
CA LEU A 119 -1.79 -5.25 13.33
C LEU A 119 -0.93 -4.01 13.05
N ALA A 120 0.13 -4.15 12.25
CA ALA A 120 0.96 -3.03 11.84
C ALA A 120 0.18 -2.03 10.97
N LEU A 121 -0.65 -2.54 10.03
CA LEU A 121 -1.53 -1.72 9.20
C LEU A 121 -2.50 -0.91 10.06
N ALA A 122 -3.26 -1.57 10.95
CA ALA A 122 -4.21 -0.91 11.83
C ALA A 122 -3.54 0.16 12.72
N THR A 123 -2.37 -0.16 13.27
CA THR A 123 -1.59 0.77 14.09
C THR A 123 -1.12 1.98 13.28
N MET A 124 -0.62 1.79 12.07
CA MET A 124 -0.16 2.88 11.20
C MET A 124 -1.34 3.75 10.76
N SER A 125 -2.48 3.16 10.38
CA SER A 125 -3.71 3.89 10.02
C SER A 125 -4.18 4.76 11.19
N ARG A 126 -4.20 4.22 12.41
CA ARG A 126 -4.53 5.00 13.61
C ARG A 126 -3.57 6.17 13.84
N ASN A 127 -2.27 5.96 13.69
CA ASN A 127 -1.25 7.00 13.89
C ASN A 127 -1.37 8.14 12.86
N LEU A 128 -1.91 7.85 11.69
CA LEU A 128 -2.20 8.83 10.64
C LEU A 128 -3.60 9.46 10.77
N GLY A 129 -4.35 9.16 11.84
CA GLY A 129 -5.69 9.69 12.06
C GLY A 129 -6.78 9.04 11.20
N MET A 130 -6.48 7.94 10.54
CA MET A 130 -7.43 7.16 9.71
C MET A 130 -8.21 6.20 10.62
N PHE A 131 -8.96 6.76 11.57
CA PHE A 131 -9.58 6.00 12.65
C PHE A 131 -10.62 4.97 12.17
N GLY A 132 -11.36 5.27 11.10
CA GLY A 132 -12.32 4.33 10.52
C GLY A 132 -11.62 3.06 10.00
N GLU A 133 -10.59 3.21 9.16
CA GLU A 133 -9.81 2.07 8.65
C GLU A 133 -9.14 1.28 9.78
N ALA A 134 -8.60 1.98 10.78
CA ALA A 134 -7.98 1.35 11.93
C ALA A 134 -8.98 0.52 12.75
N SER A 135 -10.16 1.08 13.06
CA SER A 135 -11.22 0.39 13.80
C SER A 135 -11.71 -0.85 13.06
N ASP A 136 -12.01 -0.72 11.77
CA ASP A 136 -12.43 -1.84 10.91
C ASP A 136 -11.43 -3.00 10.94
N GLU A 137 -10.13 -2.68 10.90
CA GLU A 137 -9.10 -3.70 10.91
C GLU A 137 -8.89 -4.32 12.30
N TYR A 138 -8.98 -3.53 13.38
CA TYR A 138 -8.93 -4.05 14.75
C TYR A 138 -10.14 -4.95 15.05
N GLU A 139 -11.35 -4.59 14.61
CA GLU A 139 -12.55 -5.44 14.76
C GLU A 139 -12.38 -6.79 14.08
N LYS A 140 -11.85 -6.80 12.85
CA LYS A 140 -11.54 -8.04 12.13
C LYS A 140 -10.47 -8.85 12.86
N LEU A 141 -9.41 -8.20 13.38
CA LEU A 141 -8.36 -8.87 14.14
C LEU A 141 -8.90 -9.55 15.41
N VAL A 142 -9.77 -8.86 16.18
CA VAL A 142 -10.42 -9.44 17.38
C VAL A 142 -11.26 -10.66 17.01
N LYS A 143 -12.00 -10.59 15.91
CA LYS A 143 -12.83 -11.68 15.41
C LYS A 143 -12.00 -12.89 14.97
N ASP A 144 -10.92 -12.63 14.22
CA ASP A 144 -10.10 -13.68 13.62
C ASP A 144 -9.11 -14.30 14.63
N TYR A 145 -8.75 -13.55 15.68
CA TYR A 145 -7.79 -13.97 16.72
C TYR A 145 -8.36 -13.80 18.14
N PRO A 146 -9.42 -14.55 18.50
CA PRO A 146 -10.10 -14.41 19.79
C PRO A 146 -9.23 -14.73 21.01
N GLY A 147 -8.10 -15.43 20.80
CA GLY A 147 -7.12 -15.73 21.84
C GLY A 147 -6.14 -14.59 22.16
N LYS A 148 -6.36 -13.40 21.63
CA LYS A 148 -5.50 -12.22 21.82
C LYS A 148 -6.26 -11.09 22.50
N PRO A 149 -6.48 -11.17 23.83
CA PRO A 149 -7.29 -10.19 24.56
C PRO A 149 -6.72 -8.76 24.51
N GLU A 150 -5.41 -8.63 24.28
CA GLU A 150 -4.74 -7.34 24.11
C GLU A 150 -5.29 -6.49 22.96
N LEU A 151 -5.95 -7.11 21.99
CA LEU A 151 -6.58 -6.40 20.87
C LEU A 151 -7.76 -5.53 21.32
N ASN A 152 -8.43 -5.88 22.41
CA ASN A 152 -9.58 -5.12 22.94
C ASN A 152 -9.19 -3.71 23.42
N TYR A 153 -7.90 -3.46 23.67
CA TYR A 153 -7.44 -2.10 24.01
C TYR A 153 -7.43 -1.13 22.84
N TYR A 154 -7.62 -1.62 21.63
CA TYR A 154 -7.58 -0.81 20.40
C TYR A 154 -8.97 -0.47 19.86
N LEU A 155 -10.01 -1.09 20.40
CA LEU A 155 -11.42 -0.83 20.07
C LEU A 155 -11.99 0.25 21.00
#